data_93f24eb53ef0f0404c6ec026638659f1
#
_entry.id   93f24eb53ef0f0404c6ec026638659f1
#
_cell.length_a   1.000
_cell.length_b   1.000
_cell.length_c   1.000
_cell.angle_alpha   90.00
_cell.angle_beta   90.00
_cell.angle_gamma   90.00
#
_symmetry.space_group_name_H-M   'P 1'
#
loop_
_entity.id
_entity.type
_entity.pdbx_description
1 polymer ?
#
loop_
_entity_poly.entity_id
_entity_poly.type
_entity_poly.pdbx_seq_one_letter_code
_entity_poly.pdbx_strand_id
1 'polypeptide(L)'
;GDVYKRQAAIFAGDLFRMYTKYCETKGWRIEISSVNEGAAGGFKEIICSVTGDNVYGTLKYESGVHRVQRVPATETQGRVHTSAASVAVLPEAEEFDVVINEGEIKWDTFRSGGAGGQNVNKVESGVRLRYVWRNPNTGASEEILIECTETRDQPKNKERALSRLRTFIYDKEHQKY
;
A
#
# COMPACT_ATOMS: atom_id res chain seq x y z
N GLY A 1 -20.15 -16.88 19.48
CA GLY A 1 -19.09 -16.10 18.85
C GLY A 1 -18.65 -16.63 17.50
N ASP A 2 -18.48 -17.95 17.35
CA ASP A 2 -17.85 -18.54 16.15
C ASP A 2 -18.73 -18.47 14.90
N VAL A 3 -20.06 -18.54 15.05
CA VAL A 3 -20.99 -18.46 13.91
C VAL A 3 -20.91 -17.07 13.25
N TYR A 4 -20.88 -16.02 14.04
CA TYR A 4 -20.78 -14.66 13.51
C TYR A 4 -19.46 -14.38 12.82
N LYS A 5 -18.35 -14.88 13.40
CA LYS A 5 -17.02 -14.77 12.78
C LYS A 5 -16.94 -15.49 11.45
N ARG A 6 -17.55 -16.68 11.37
CA ARG A 6 -17.60 -17.44 10.13
C ARG A 6 -18.39 -16.71 9.05
N GLN A 7 -19.56 -16.15 9.40
CA GLN A 7 -20.40 -15.40 8.47
C GLN A 7 -19.73 -14.12 7.97
N ALA A 8 -19.06 -13.40 8.85
CA ALA A 8 -18.29 -12.23 8.47
C ALA A 8 -17.15 -12.56 7.52
N ALA A 9 -16.44 -13.67 7.76
CA ALA A 9 -15.35 -14.13 6.91
C ALA A 9 -15.84 -14.55 5.52
N ILE A 10 -17.00 -15.22 5.44
CA ILE A 10 -17.63 -15.58 4.17
C ILE A 10 -18.06 -14.33 3.40
N PHE A 11 -18.63 -13.35 4.09
CA PHE A 11 -19.04 -12.09 3.48
C PHE A 11 -17.85 -11.31 2.92
N ALA A 12 -16.72 -11.28 3.62
CA ALA A 12 -15.49 -10.67 3.10
C ALA A 12 -15.05 -11.31 1.77
N GLY A 13 -15.14 -12.63 1.67
CA GLY A 13 -14.88 -13.36 0.43
C GLY A 13 -15.87 -13.01 -0.69
N ASP A 14 -17.12 -12.83 -0.36
CA ASP A 14 -18.17 -12.44 -1.32
C ASP A 14 -17.93 -11.01 -1.83
N LEU A 15 -17.55 -10.08 -0.95
CA LEU A 15 -17.16 -8.73 -1.35
C LEU A 15 -15.95 -8.74 -2.27
N PHE A 16 -14.94 -9.53 -1.96
CA PHE A 16 -13.76 -9.65 -2.80
C PHE A 16 -14.13 -10.16 -4.21
N ARG A 17 -14.98 -11.16 -4.30
CA ARG A 17 -15.46 -11.65 -5.61
C ARG A 17 -16.25 -10.59 -6.37
N MET A 18 -17.07 -9.83 -5.68
CA MET A 18 -17.82 -8.71 -6.27
C MET A 18 -16.87 -7.68 -6.89
N TYR A 19 -15.87 -7.25 -6.13
CA TYR A 19 -14.88 -6.29 -6.61
C TYR A 19 -14.04 -6.86 -7.75
N THR A 20 -13.67 -8.13 -7.70
CA THR A 20 -12.93 -8.79 -8.78
C THR A 20 -13.71 -8.77 -10.09
N LYS A 21 -14.98 -9.10 -10.05
CA LYS A 21 -15.86 -9.04 -11.23
C LYS A 21 -16.05 -7.63 -11.74
N TYR A 22 -16.19 -6.67 -10.86
CA TYR A 22 -16.29 -5.27 -11.25
C TYR A 22 -15.01 -4.79 -11.94
N CYS A 23 -13.85 -5.14 -11.41
CA CYS A 23 -12.56 -4.82 -12.03
C CYS A 23 -12.43 -5.43 -13.43
N GLU A 24 -12.90 -6.66 -13.63
CA GLU A 24 -12.93 -7.31 -14.94
C GLU A 24 -13.78 -6.53 -15.94
N THR A 25 -14.96 -6.06 -15.53
CA THR A 25 -15.84 -5.27 -16.40
C THR A 25 -15.23 -3.93 -16.80
N LYS A 26 -14.38 -3.35 -15.95
CA LYS A 26 -13.68 -2.09 -16.21
C LYS A 26 -12.36 -2.28 -16.95
N GLY A 27 -11.90 -3.52 -17.13
CA GLY A 27 -10.58 -3.80 -17.69
C GLY A 27 -9.44 -3.48 -16.72
N TRP A 28 -9.71 -3.40 -15.43
CA TRP A 28 -8.70 -3.17 -14.41
C TRP A 28 -8.05 -4.47 -14.00
N ARG A 29 -6.78 -4.37 -13.60
CA ARG A 29 -6.02 -5.49 -13.10
C ARG A 29 -6.06 -5.52 -11.58
N ILE A 30 -6.42 -6.67 -11.01
CA ILE A 30 -6.45 -6.89 -9.57
C ILE A 30 -5.42 -7.97 -9.19
N GLU A 31 -4.59 -7.68 -8.20
CA GLU A 31 -3.57 -8.59 -7.68
C GLU A 31 -3.67 -8.67 -6.17
N ILE A 32 -3.67 -9.89 -5.64
CA ILE A 32 -3.67 -10.13 -4.21
C ILE A 32 -2.26 -9.93 -3.66
N SER A 33 -2.10 -9.01 -2.68
CA SER A 33 -0.83 -8.78 -2.00
C SER A 33 -0.69 -9.63 -0.75
N SER A 34 -1.78 -9.80 0.01
CA SER A 34 -1.78 -10.55 1.26
C SER A 34 -3.16 -11.11 1.56
N VAL A 35 -3.21 -12.31 2.06
CA VAL A 35 -4.44 -12.99 2.46
C VAL A 35 -4.25 -13.58 3.85
N ASN A 36 -5.21 -13.31 4.74
CA ASN A 36 -5.34 -14.01 6.01
C ASN A 36 -6.64 -14.81 5.98
N GLU A 37 -6.52 -16.11 5.80
CA GLU A 37 -7.66 -16.99 5.70
C GLU A 37 -8.31 -17.21 7.07
N GLY A 38 -9.65 -17.14 7.07
CA GLY A 38 -10.45 -17.54 8.21
C GLY A 38 -10.82 -19.00 8.16
N ALA A 39 -11.52 -19.48 9.17
CA ALA A 39 -12.08 -20.82 9.18
C ALA A 39 -13.14 -20.97 8.07
N ALA A 40 -13.21 -22.17 7.49
CA ALA A 40 -14.28 -22.61 6.55
C ALA A 40 -14.44 -21.78 5.26
N GLY A 41 -13.32 -21.47 4.59
CA GLY A 41 -13.35 -20.88 3.26
C GLY A 41 -13.64 -19.37 3.22
N GLY A 42 -13.62 -18.71 4.37
CA GLY A 42 -13.74 -17.26 4.46
C GLY A 42 -12.38 -16.60 4.67
N PHE A 43 -12.38 -15.27 4.72
CA PHE A 43 -11.18 -14.47 4.90
C PHE A 43 -11.32 -13.53 6.11
N LYS A 44 -10.28 -13.47 6.94
CA LYS A 44 -10.17 -12.44 7.99
C LYS A 44 -9.75 -11.11 7.39
N GLU A 45 -8.84 -11.16 6.42
CA GLU A 45 -8.32 -9.98 5.74
C GLU A 45 -7.85 -10.35 4.35
N ILE A 46 -8.15 -9.51 3.38
CA ILE A 46 -7.61 -9.60 2.01
C ILE A 46 -7.08 -8.21 1.66
N ILE A 47 -5.81 -8.17 1.27
CA ILE A 47 -5.18 -6.96 0.76
C ILE A 47 -4.86 -7.18 -0.70
N CYS A 48 -5.36 -6.30 -1.56
CA CYS A 48 -5.11 -6.39 -3.00
C CYS A 48 -4.79 -5.03 -3.58
N SER A 49 -4.08 -5.04 -4.71
CA SER A 49 -3.79 -3.86 -5.52
C SER A 49 -4.64 -3.89 -6.77
N VAL A 50 -5.22 -2.75 -7.11
CA VAL A 50 -6.02 -2.59 -8.33
C VAL A 50 -5.36 -1.53 -9.20
N THR A 51 -5.06 -1.89 -10.45
CA THR A 51 -4.40 -1.01 -11.41
C THR A 51 -5.30 -0.77 -12.61
N GLY A 52 -5.40 0.48 -13.03
CA GLY A 52 -6.19 0.88 -14.19
C GLY A 52 -6.55 2.35 -14.16
N ASP A 53 -7.38 2.78 -15.10
CA ASP A 53 -7.82 4.15 -15.25
C ASP A 53 -8.83 4.54 -14.18
N ASN A 54 -8.53 5.60 -13.43
CA ASN A 54 -9.42 6.20 -12.44
C ASN A 54 -9.94 5.21 -11.38
N VAL A 55 -9.09 4.25 -10.99
CA VAL A 55 -9.46 3.22 -10.00
C VAL A 55 -9.80 3.87 -8.66
N TYR A 56 -8.91 4.69 -8.12
CA TYR A 56 -9.14 5.36 -6.84
C TYR A 56 -10.34 6.30 -6.89
N GLY A 57 -10.47 7.09 -7.94
CA GLY A 57 -11.60 7.99 -8.12
C GLY A 57 -12.96 7.29 -8.12
N THR A 58 -12.99 6.05 -8.60
CA THR A 58 -14.21 5.21 -8.61
C THR A 58 -14.44 4.49 -7.28
N LEU A 59 -13.39 3.86 -6.73
CA LEU A 59 -13.51 2.97 -5.57
C LEU A 59 -13.43 3.70 -4.22
N LYS A 60 -12.98 4.93 -4.16
CA LYS A 60 -12.80 5.67 -2.89
C LYS A 60 -14.08 5.74 -2.05
N TYR A 61 -15.23 5.75 -2.68
CA TYR A 61 -16.52 5.81 -2.00
C TYR A 61 -16.93 4.48 -1.37
N GLU A 62 -16.22 3.40 -1.68
CA GLU A 62 -16.46 2.07 -1.10
C GLU A 62 -15.87 1.92 0.30
N SER A 63 -15.00 2.84 0.72
CA SER A 63 -14.43 2.82 2.08
C SER A 63 -15.50 2.95 3.14
N GLY A 64 -15.46 2.07 4.12
CA GLY A 64 -16.41 2.07 5.23
C GLY A 64 -16.83 0.66 5.62
N VAL A 65 -17.89 0.58 6.42
CA VAL A 65 -18.46 -0.69 6.85
C VAL A 65 -19.59 -1.09 5.91
N HIS A 66 -19.44 -2.25 5.30
CA HIS A 66 -20.49 -2.85 4.46
C HIS A 66 -21.26 -3.88 5.29
N ARG A 67 -22.55 -3.91 5.08
CA ARG A 67 -23.45 -4.79 5.81
C ARG A 67 -24.34 -5.54 4.83
N VAL A 68 -24.58 -6.81 5.11
CA VAL A 68 -25.54 -7.61 4.35
C VAL A 68 -26.48 -8.30 5.30
N GLN A 69 -27.76 -8.30 4.94
CA GLN A 69 -28.79 -9.07 5.61
C GLN A 69 -29.27 -10.12 4.62
N ARG A 70 -29.00 -11.38 4.92
CA ARG A 70 -29.36 -12.48 4.05
C ARG A 70 -29.52 -13.78 4.83
N VAL A 71 -30.13 -14.77 4.19
CA VAL A 71 -30.11 -16.14 4.67
C VAL A 71 -28.84 -16.79 4.12
N PRO A 72 -27.80 -17.04 4.96
CA PRO A 72 -26.55 -17.61 4.45
C PRO A 72 -26.76 -19.03 3.94
N ALA A 73 -25.89 -19.48 3.04
CA ALA A 73 -25.91 -20.86 2.53
C ALA A 73 -25.70 -21.91 3.64
N THR A 74 -25.04 -21.51 4.74
CA THR A 74 -24.80 -22.36 5.91
C THR A 74 -25.97 -22.40 6.90
N GLU A 75 -27.01 -21.60 6.69
CA GLU A 75 -28.19 -21.57 7.55
C GLU A 75 -29.18 -22.63 7.15
N THR A 76 -29.51 -23.53 8.10
CA THR A 76 -30.42 -24.66 7.85
C THR A 76 -31.89 -24.38 8.16
N GLN A 77 -32.17 -23.32 8.92
CA GLN A 77 -33.53 -23.00 9.39
C GLN A 77 -34.15 -21.76 8.74
N GLY A 78 -33.52 -21.23 7.70
CA GLY A 78 -34.05 -20.09 6.94
C GLY A 78 -33.97 -18.74 7.67
N ARG A 79 -33.15 -18.62 8.71
CA ARG A 79 -33.02 -17.38 9.47
C ARG A 79 -32.15 -16.35 8.75
N VAL A 80 -32.57 -15.10 8.79
CA VAL A 80 -31.78 -13.97 8.28
C VAL A 80 -30.66 -13.63 9.24
N HIS A 81 -29.44 -13.56 8.72
CA HIS A 81 -28.26 -13.12 9.47
C HIS A 81 -27.75 -11.79 8.92
N THR A 82 -27.23 -10.94 9.81
CA THR A 82 -26.52 -9.75 9.44
C THR A 82 -25.01 -9.98 9.52
N SER A 83 -24.30 -9.73 8.44
CA SER A 83 -22.85 -9.80 8.38
C SER A 83 -22.29 -8.43 8.02
N ALA A 84 -21.15 -8.09 8.58
CA ALA A 84 -20.45 -6.83 8.32
C ALA A 84 -18.98 -7.08 7.98
N ALA A 85 -18.46 -6.27 7.08
CA ALA A 85 -17.05 -6.24 6.75
C ALA A 85 -16.59 -4.81 6.48
N SER A 86 -15.38 -4.48 6.89
CA SER A 86 -14.80 -3.17 6.64
C SER A 86 -14.01 -3.18 5.34
N VAL A 87 -14.20 -2.15 4.54
CA VAL A 87 -13.45 -1.91 3.31
C VAL A 87 -12.64 -0.63 3.48
N ALA A 88 -11.36 -0.70 3.15
CA ALA A 88 -10.48 0.46 3.12
C ALA A 88 -9.89 0.59 1.72
N VAL A 89 -10.09 1.74 1.10
CA VAL A 89 -9.52 2.06 -0.21
C VAL A 89 -8.50 3.17 -0.02
N LEU A 90 -7.25 2.85 -0.34
CA LEU A 90 -6.12 3.76 -0.18
C LEU A 90 -5.45 3.96 -1.53
N PRO A 91 -5.03 5.19 -1.87
CA PRO A 91 -4.25 5.41 -3.07
C PRO A 91 -2.87 4.78 -2.91
N GLU A 92 -2.38 4.16 -3.97
CA GLU A 92 -1.04 3.60 -4.04
C GLU A 92 -0.16 4.54 -4.86
N ALA A 93 1.03 4.85 -4.35
CA ALA A 93 1.99 5.68 -5.06
C ALA A 93 2.69 4.86 -6.14
N GLU A 94 2.34 5.11 -7.40
CA GLU A 94 3.05 4.56 -8.55
C GLU A 94 4.20 5.48 -8.97
N GLU A 95 5.23 4.93 -9.62
CA GLU A 95 6.42 5.68 -10.02
C GLU A 95 6.12 6.92 -10.86
N PHE A 96 5.05 6.89 -11.65
CA PHE A 96 4.66 8.02 -12.52
C PHE A 96 3.75 9.03 -11.85
N ASP A 97 3.23 8.79 -10.64
CA ASP A 97 2.41 9.75 -9.91
C ASP A 97 3.24 10.87 -9.29
N VAL A 98 4.54 10.67 -9.20
CA VAL A 98 5.48 11.63 -8.62
C VAL A 98 6.58 11.91 -9.63
N VAL A 99 6.73 13.18 -10.02
CA VAL A 99 7.81 13.60 -10.90
C VAL A 99 8.99 14.06 -10.05
N ILE A 100 10.09 13.34 -10.15
CA ILE A 100 11.37 13.68 -9.51
C ILE A 100 12.40 13.92 -10.59
N ASN A 101 13.03 15.09 -10.56
CA ASN A 101 14.19 15.34 -11.40
C ASN A 101 15.44 14.74 -10.73
N GLU A 102 15.84 13.55 -11.17
CA GLU A 102 16.97 12.84 -10.57
C GLU A 102 18.30 13.61 -10.68
N GLY A 103 18.43 14.47 -11.68
CA GLY A 103 19.60 15.35 -11.83
C GLY A 103 19.75 16.39 -10.72
N GLU A 104 18.68 16.70 -10.01
CA GLU A 104 18.70 17.63 -8.88
C GLU A 104 18.97 16.94 -7.54
N ILE A 105 19.01 15.62 -7.50
CA ILE A 105 19.33 14.87 -6.30
C ILE A 105 20.83 14.93 -6.04
N LYS A 106 21.21 15.34 -4.84
CA LYS A 106 22.59 15.30 -4.38
C LYS A 106 22.80 14.02 -3.59
N TRP A 107 23.74 13.22 -4.02
CA TRP A 107 24.07 11.95 -3.41
C TRP A 107 25.36 12.04 -2.62
N ASP A 108 25.34 11.54 -1.38
CA ASP A 108 26.52 11.30 -0.58
C ASP A 108 26.59 9.83 -0.21
N THR A 109 27.77 9.28 -0.20
CA THR A 109 28.02 7.92 0.29
C THR A 109 28.79 7.99 1.59
N PHE A 110 28.53 7.06 2.49
CA PHE A 110 29.20 6.99 3.76
C PHE A 110 29.29 5.55 4.26
N ARG A 111 30.15 5.34 5.25
CA ARG A 111 30.28 4.05 5.90
C ARG A 111 29.18 3.87 6.91
N SER A 112 28.40 2.78 6.81
CA SER A 112 27.42 2.46 7.82
C SER A 112 28.13 2.01 9.10
N GLY A 113 27.94 2.75 10.18
CA GLY A 113 28.44 2.39 11.50
C GLY A 113 27.72 1.15 12.03
N GLY A 114 28.43 0.05 12.20
CA GLY A 114 27.92 -1.17 12.80
C GLY A 114 28.99 -1.85 13.63
N ALA A 115 28.61 -2.38 14.78
CA ALA A 115 29.50 -3.20 15.60
C ALA A 115 29.71 -4.54 14.93
N GLY A 116 30.92 -4.78 14.41
CA GLY A 116 31.33 -6.12 14.06
C GLY A 116 31.72 -6.36 12.60
N GLY A 117 32.89 -6.87 12.43
CA GLY A 117 33.45 -7.38 11.21
C GLY A 117 34.48 -6.48 10.54
N GLN A 118 35.61 -7.07 10.19
CA GLN A 118 36.72 -6.35 9.57
C GLN A 118 36.40 -5.71 8.21
N ASN A 119 35.27 -6.06 7.59
CA ASN A 119 34.87 -5.53 6.29
C ASN A 119 33.88 -4.38 6.36
N VAL A 120 33.25 -4.12 7.50
CA VAL A 120 32.27 -3.05 7.68
C VAL A 120 32.91 -1.67 7.57
N ASN A 121 34.19 -1.55 7.89
CA ASN A 121 34.93 -0.29 7.87
C ASN A 121 35.55 0.06 6.50
N LYS A 122 35.47 -0.84 5.52
CA LYS A 122 36.14 -0.64 4.22
C LYS A 122 35.20 -0.34 3.06
N VAL A 123 33.88 -0.55 3.23
CA VAL A 123 32.90 -0.40 2.16
C VAL A 123 31.92 0.72 2.51
N GLU A 124 31.90 1.73 1.67
CA GLU A 124 30.91 2.81 1.76
C GLU A 124 29.62 2.36 1.08
N SER A 125 28.76 1.65 1.80
CA SER A 125 27.47 1.18 1.29
C SER A 125 26.31 2.08 1.65
N GLY A 126 26.43 2.87 2.72
CA GLY A 126 25.39 3.82 3.11
C GLY A 126 25.24 4.95 2.13
N VAL A 127 24.02 5.32 1.82
CA VAL A 127 23.71 6.44 0.93
C VAL A 127 22.83 7.47 1.62
N ARG A 128 23.07 8.72 1.28
CA ARG A 128 22.27 9.86 1.70
C ARG A 128 21.90 10.64 0.47
N LEU A 129 20.61 10.93 0.30
CA LEU A 129 20.16 11.84 -0.73
C LEU A 129 19.67 13.15 -0.12
N ARG A 130 19.89 14.24 -0.85
CA ARG A 130 19.32 15.55 -0.57
C ARG A 130 18.55 16.00 -1.79
N TYR A 131 17.32 16.40 -1.57
CA TYR A 131 16.44 16.85 -2.65
C TYR A 131 15.63 18.05 -2.17
N VAL A 132 15.58 19.09 -2.99
CA VAL A 132 14.76 20.27 -2.70
C VAL A 132 13.42 20.09 -3.42
N TRP A 133 12.38 19.88 -2.63
CA TRP A 133 11.02 19.79 -3.14
C TRP A 133 10.36 21.15 -3.09
N ARG A 134 9.71 21.53 -4.18
CA ARG A 134 8.90 22.74 -4.25
C ARG A 134 7.43 22.38 -4.19
N ASN A 135 6.74 22.97 -3.22
CA ASN A 135 5.30 22.78 -3.11
C ASN A 135 4.60 23.39 -4.33
N PRO A 136 3.87 22.60 -5.14
CA PRO A 136 3.22 23.11 -6.34
C PRO A 136 2.10 24.11 -6.06
N ASN A 137 1.58 24.14 -4.84
CA ASN A 137 0.48 25.03 -4.45
C ASN A 137 0.95 26.36 -3.85
N THR A 138 2.03 26.34 -3.09
CA THR A 138 2.52 27.52 -2.34
C THR A 138 3.81 28.07 -2.89
N GLY A 139 4.55 27.32 -3.70
CA GLY A 139 5.89 27.66 -4.18
C GLY A 139 6.97 27.58 -3.11
N ALA A 140 6.63 27.20 -1.87
CA ALA A 140 7.59 27.02 -0.81
C ALA A 140 8.52 25.84 -1.08
N SER A 141 9.82 26.02 -0.77
CA SER A 141 10.82 24.96 -0.94
C SER A 141 11.11 24.27 0.39
N GLU A 142 11.27 22.96 0.36
CA GLU A 142 11.63 22.15 1.52
C GLU A 142 12.76 21.21 1.13
N GLU A 143 13.81 21.15 1.94
CA GLU A 143 14.91 20.22 1.75
C GLU A 143 14.55 18.88 2.38
N ILE A 144 14.62 17.81 1.59
CA ILE A 144 14.37 16.44 2.02
C ILE A 144 15.69 15.71 2.12
N LEU A 145 15.96 15.10 3.27
CA LEU A 145 17.14 14.31 3.55
C LEU A 145 16.72 12.89 3.85
N ILE A 146 17.22 11.92 3.08
CA ILE A 146 16.92 10.50 3.27
C ILE A 146 18.21 9.69 3.27
N GLU A 147 18.36 8.85 4.29
CA GLU A 147 19.50 7.95 4.43
C GLU A 147 19.02 6.49 4.32
N CYS A 148 19.82 5.66 3.69
CA CYS A 148 19.59 4.22 3.64
C CYS A 148 20.88 3.45 3.87
N THR A 149 20.86 2.59 4.89
CA THR A 149 21.99 1.75 5.31
C THR A 149 21.58 0.27 5.42
N GLU A 150 20.42 -0.08 4.89
CA GLU A 150 19.78 -1.40 5.13
C GLU A 150 20.53 -2.57 4.50
N THR A 151 21.28 -2.31 3.42
CA THR A 151 22.03 -3.37 2.73
C THR A 151 23.51 -3.00 2.63
N ARG A 152 24.33 -3.98 2.26
CA ARG A 152 25.74 -3.78 1.95
C ARG A 152 25.96 -3.41 0.47
N ASP A 153 24.89 -3.33 -0.29
CA ASP A 153 24.91 -3.01 -1.71
C ASP A 153 24.51 -1.55 -1.91
N GLN A 154 25.46 -0.71 -2.32
CA GLN A 154 25.23 0.71 -2.54
C GLN A 154 24.13 0.99 -3.58
N PRO A 155 24.09 0.34 -4.77
CA PRO A 155 23.00 0.53 -5.72
C PRO A 155 21.62 0.20 -5.16
N LYS A 156 21.49 -0.87 -4.37
CA LYS A 156 20.22 -1.21 -3.71
C LYS A 156 19.80 -0.16 -2.69
N ASN A 157 20.73 0.40 -1.95
CA ASN A 157 20.46 1.47 -1.00
C ASN A 157 20.00 2.74 -1.72
N LYS A 158 20.56 3.05 -2.89
CA LYS A 158 20.11 4.15 -3.73
C LYS A 158 18.67 3.96 -4.22
N GLU A 159 18.32 2.77 -4.70
CA GLU A 159 16.95 2.45 -5.12
C GLU A 159 15.96 2.61 -3.97
N ARG A 160 16.31 2.09 -2.79
CA ARG A 160 15.46 2.21 -1.60
C ARG A 160 15.29 3.64 -1.14
N ALA A 161 16.36 4.44 -1.18
CA ALA A 161 16.29 5.86 -0.86
C ALA A 161 15.39 6.62 -1.84
N LEU A 162 15.49 6.33 -3.14
CA LEU A 162 14.61 6.91 -4.16
C LEU A 162 13.15 6.52 -3.96
N SER A 163 12.87 5.27 -3.63
CA SER A 163 11.53 4.79 -3.34
C SER A 163 10.93 5.53 -2.13
N ARG A 164 11.71 5.74 -1.09
CA ARG A 164 11.30 6.52 0.08
C ARG A 164 11.04 7.98 -0.25
N LEU A 165 11.86 8.56 -1.11
CA LEU A 165 11.67 9.94 -1.58
C LEU A 165 10.36 10.08 -2.34
N ARG A 166 10.05 9.15 -3.24
CA ARG A 166 8.78 9.14 -3.97
C ARG A 166 7.58 9.06 -3.04
N THR A 167 7.62 8.15 -2.08
CA THR A 167 6.56 8.00 -1.07
C THR A 167 6.40 9.28 -0.24
N PHE A 168 7.49 9.87 0.18
CA PHE A 168 7.49 11.11 0.98
C PHE A 168 6.85 12.27 0.20
N ILE A 169 7.24 12.46 -1.05
CA ILE A 169 6.69 13.52 -1.91
C ILE A 169 5.21 13.26 -2.20
N TYR A 170 4.86 12.02 -2.50
CA TYR A 170 3.48 11.62 -2.73
C TYR A 170 2.59 11.96 -1.53
N ASP A 171 3.02 11.58 -0.33
CA ASP A 171 2.29 11.88 0.91
C ASP A 171 2.15 13.40 1.10
N LYS A 172 3.22 14.16 0.85
CA LYS A 172 3.20 15.62 0.94
C LYS A 172 2.22 16.27 -0.03
N GLU A 173 2.15 15.78 -1.25
CA GLU A 173 1.26 16.31 -2.28
C GLU A 173 -0.20 15.95 -2.05
N HIS A 174 -0.47 14.85 -1.35
CA HIS A 174 -1.82 14.34 -1.10
C HIS A 174 -2.35 14.58 0.32
N GLN A 175 -1.58 15.20 1.21
CA GLN A 175 -2.00 15.51 2.58
C GLN A 175 -3.14 16.54 2.71
N LYS A 176 -3.64 17.08 1.62
CA LYS A 176 -4.63 18.16 1.63
C LYS A 176 -6.08 17.70 1.40
N TYR A 177 -6.36 16.41 1.52
CA TYR A 177 -7.71 15.90 1.30
C TYR A 177 -8.20 15.07 2.48
#